data_600893dd5992b1252f30b62dc8ddceab
#
_entry.id   600893dd5992b1252f30b62dc8ddceab
#
_cell.length_a   1.000
_cell.length_b   1.000
_cell.length_c   1.000
_cell.angle_alpha   90.00
_cell.angle_beta   90.00
_cell.angle_gamma   90.00
#
_symmetry.space_group_name_H-M   'P 1'
#
loop_
_entity.id
_entity.type
_entity.pdbx_description
1 polymer ?
#
loop_
_entity_poly.entity_id
_entity_poly.type
_entity_poly.pdbx_seq_one_letter_code
_entity_poly.pdbx_strand_id
1 'polypeptide(L)'
;MTEKSRIADKSGFWRAEEKKMERHPKRVMVISLDAVGSADLADMQKLPHFQSVLEDAALCRHVDSVYPSLTYPAHTSIMTGRMPKNHGVVNNIRLQPKREDPDWIYQRKYIKSPTLYSKAREKGMKTAGLLWPVIGRSGMDYYVPEIMVTRKWQNQILANALNGPIGYQLGLQRRFGHLRSGISQPELDDFITECALYTIRKYNPDLFFLHLTDVDTMRHQYGVHHEKAAEALRRHDKRLGRILKALEETGDMEETTVILLGDHYQKDVSRAACLNYAFRKAGLLEVRNDRIKSWRAFAQNCDGSCYVYLNPRLSRKGAKDEAEAVKKRLLEVIHRLSEKENFGIAKVFTGKEAGKLGADPTCFLMLEAKEGWYFSDEFSQLIKKPEGAECHRAWGTHGFLPEGEEYQTFFAMNGCCVRPGIVEAEMALWDEGATLAALIGVDLGETDGHVIREMLER
;
A
#
# COMPACT_ATOMS: atom_id res chain seq x y z
N MET A 1 3.03 51.71 31.92
CA MET A 1 3.87 51.66 30.71
C MET A 1 3.90 50.24 30.26
N THR A 2 3.20 49.96 29.20
CA THR A 2 2.82 48.63 28.73
C THR A 2 3.86 48.08 27.75
N GLU A 3 4.40 46.94 28.07
CA GLU A 3 5.27 46.15 27.23
C GLU A 3 4.43 45.41 26.20
N LYS A 4 4.47 45.86 24.93
CA LYS A 4 3.87 45.15 23.79
C LYS A 4 4.83 44.07 23.32
N SER A 5 4.48 42.83 23.57
CA SER A 5 5.14 41.64 23.00
C SER A 5 5.07 41.63 21.46
N ARG A 6 6.22 41.64 20.84
CA ARG A 6 6.38 41.36 19.41
C ARG A 6 6.16 39.83 19.17
N ILE A 7 5.06 39.47 18.58
CA ILE A 7 4.89 38.18 17.98
C ILE A 7 5.66 38.23 16.65
N ALA A 8 6.80 37.57 16.59
CA ALA A 8 7.55 37.38 15.36
C ALA A 8 6.83 36.33 14.49
N ASP A 9 6.46 36.75 13.29
CA ASP A 9 5.96 35.91 12.22
C ASP A 9 7.04 34.91 11.82
N LYS A 10 6.80 33.62 12.08
CA LYS A 10 7.70 32.50 11.73
C LYS A 10 7.54 31.99 10.29
N SER A 11 6.89 32.74 9.40
CA SER A 11 6.64 32.33 8.02
C SER A 11 7.78 32.72 7.02
N GLY A 12 8.90 33.24 7.50
CA GLY A 12 9.94 33.89 6.66
C GLY A 12 11.24 33.11 6.45
N PHE A 13 11.39 31.83 6.83
CA PHE A 13 12.73 31.21 6.88
C PHE A 13 12.86 29.81 6.27
N TRP A 14 12.23 29.49 5.16
CA TRP A 14 12.57 28.27 4.40
C TRP A 14 12.25 28.44 2.90
N ARG A 15 12.82 29.46 2.27
CA ARG A 15 13.15 29.43 0.84
C ARG A 15 14.67 29.42 0.72
N ALA A 16 15.32 28.35 1.18
CA ALA A 16 16.63 28.00 0.66
C ALA A 16 16.41 27.62 -0.81
N GLU A 17 17.14 28.23 -1.74
CA GLU A 17 17.16 27.85 -3.14
C GLU A 17 17.32 26.34 -3.23
N GLU A 18 16.30 25.64 -3.75
CA GLU A 18 16.35 24.21 -4.03
C GLU A 18 17.41 24.00 -5.12
N LYS A 19 18.65 23.72 -4.71
CA LYS A 19 19.66 23.24 -5.64
C LYS A 19 19.14 21.94 -6.24
N LYS A 20 18.69 21.99 -7.49
CA LYS A 20 18.33 20.82 -8.29
C LYS A 20 19.55 19.92 -8.41
N MET A 21 19.33 18.60 -8.44
CA MET A 21 20.37 17.65 -8.79
C MET A 21 20.92 18.00 -10.17
N GLU A 22 22.25 17.98 -10.31
CA GLU A 22 22.93 18.30 -11.59
C GLU A 22 22.86 17.11 -12.56
N ARG A 23 22.72 15.88 -12.03
CA ARG A 23 22.68 14.63 -12.79
C ARG A 23 21.50 13.77 -12.34
N HIS A 24 20.91 13.03 -13.26
CA HIS A 24 19.87 12.04 -13.00
C HIS A 24 20.27 10.68 -13.56
N PRO A 25 19.88 9.55 -12.93
CA PRO A 25 20.12 8.25 -13.50
C PRO A 25 19.38 8.09 -14.84
N LYS A 26 19.98 7.34 -15.76
CA LYS A 26 19.34 7.00 -17.03
C LYS A 26 18.18 6.03 -16.80
N ARG A 27 18.33 5.16 -15.79
CA ARG A 27 17.31 4.17 -15.42
C ARG A 27 17.09 4.10 -13.93
N VAL A 28 15.83 3.93 -13.55
CA VAL A 28 15.42 3.63 -12.17
C VAL A 28 14.57 2.38 -12.15
N MET A 29 15.01 1.38 -11.38
CA MET A 29 14.29 0.13 -11.11
C MET A 29 13.81 0.12 -9.66
N VAL A 30 12.49 0.23 -9.45
CA VAL A 30 11.86 0.20 -8.13
C VAL A 30 11.24 -1.18 -7.92
N ILE A 31 11.69 -1.88 -6.88
CA ILE A 31 11.20 -3.21 -6.49
C ILE A 31 10.55 -3.08 -5.12
N SER A 32 9.24 -3.20 -5.09
CA SER A 32 8.46 -3.29 -3.86
C SER A 32 8.32 -4.74 -3.43
N LEU A 33 8.66 -5.02 -2.17
CA LEU A 33 8.56 -6.31 -1.51
C LEU A 33 7.39 -6.25 -0.53
N ASP A 34 6.23 -6.77 -0.93
CA ASP A 34 5.00 -6.70 -0.15
C ASP A 34 5.17 -7.32 1.25
N ALA A 35 4.79 -6.55 2.25
CA ALA A 35 4.89 -6.90 3.67
C ALA A 35 6.30 -7.20 4.19
N VAL A 36 7.36 -6.75 3.50
CA VAL A 36 8.75 -6.84 3.99
C VAL A 36 9.11 -5.53 4.70
N GLY A 37 9.60 -5.61 5.92
CA GLY A 37 9.85 -4.44 6.76
C GLY A 37 11.26 -4.37 7.35
N SER A 38 11.43 -3.38 8.20
CA SER A 38 12.65 -3.12 8.96
C SER A 38 13.17 -4.37 9.71
N ALA A 39 12.25 -5.14 10.29
CA ALA A 39 12.55 -6.36 11.01
C ALA A 39 13.21 -7.46 10.13
N ASP A 40 13.05 -7.42 8.82
CA ASP A 40 13.60 -8.41 7.89
C ASP A 40 15.02 -8.06 7.42
N LEU A 41 15.49 -6.84 7.61
CA LEU A 41 16.77 -6.36 7.09
C LEU A 41 17.96 -7.22 7.52
N ALA A 42 17.95 -7.68 8.77
CA ALA A 42 19.03 -8.55 9.30
C ALA A 42 19.10 -9.90 8.57
N ASP A 43 17.97 -10.45 8.14
CA ASP A 43 17.93 -11.68 7.36
C ASP A 43 18.21 -11.41 5.87
N MET A 44 17.75 -10.31 5.31
CA MET A 44 18.08 -9.88 3.95
C MET A 44 19.58 -9.69 3.76
N GLN A 45 20.29 -9.11 4.73
CA GLN A 45 21.75 -8.93 4.69
C GLN A 45 22.56 -10.25 4.68
N LYS A 46 21.95 -11.37 5.05
CA LYS A 46 22.56 -12.70 4.96
C LYS A 46 22.36 -13.38 3.60
N LEU A 47 21.48 -12.83 2.76
CA LEU A 47 21.14 -13.37 1.46
C LEU A 47 21.96 -12.65 0.37
N PRO A 48 22.61 -13.38 -0.56
CA PRO A 48 23.69 -12.83 -1.39
C PRO A 48 23.29 -11.68 -2.28
N HIS A 49 22.08 -11.70 -2.86
CA HIS A 49 21.66 -10.66 -3.80
C HIS A 49 21.08 -9.43 -3.07
N PHE A 50 20.37 -9.63 -1.97
CA PHE A 50 19.98 -8.52 -1.10
C PHE A 50 21.23 -7.85 -0.49
N GLN A 51 22.18 -8.64 0.00
CA GLN A 51 23.44 -8.10 0.53
C GLN A 51 24.14 -7.21 -0.51
N SER A 52 24.27 -7.67 -1.75
CA SER A 52 24.96 -6.90 -2.82
C SER A 52 24.30 -5.55 -3.12
N VAL A 53 22.99 -5.41 -2.89
CA VAL A 53 22.30 -4.12 -3.04
C VAL A 53 22.40 -3.29 -1.76
N LEU A 54 22.25 -3.90 -0.58
CA LEU A 54 22.15 -3.20 0.70
C LEU A 54 23.51 -2.71 1.22
N GLU A 55 24.62 -3.37 0.86
CA GLU A 55 25.96 -3.05 1.36
C GLU A 55 26.41 -1.63 1.00
N ASP A 56 26.13 -1.20 -0.23
CA ASP A 56 26.47 0.14 -0.76
C ASP A 56 25.22 1.02 -0.98
N ALA A 57 24.11 0.71 -0.31
CA ALA A 57 22.89 1.50 -0.44
C ALA A 57 22.90 2.76 0.44
N ALA A 58 22.21 3.80 -0.02
CA ALA A 58 21.57 4.73 0.90
C ALA A 58 20.38 4.04 1.53
N LEU A 59 20.43 3.76 2.85
CA LEU A 59 19.45 2.94 3.56
C LEU A 59 18.79 3.71 4.69
N CYS A 60 17.48 3.96 4.59
CA CYS A 60 16.63 4.29 5.72
C CYS A 60 15.98 3.01 6.24
N ARG A 61 16.27 2.67 7.50
CA ARG A 61 15.83 1.42 8.13
C ARG A 61 14.40 1.49 8.64
N HIS A 62 13.94 2.68 8.97
CA HIS A 62 12.68 2.94 9.66
C HIS A 62 11.83 3.92 8.85
N VAL A 63 10.93 3.37 8.05
CA VAL A 63 9.99 4.14 7.23
C VAL A 63 8.56 3.88 7.72
N ASP A 64 7.84 4.93 8.06
CA ASP A 64 6.45 4.81 8.46
C ASP A 64 5.55 4.53 7.25
N SER A 65 4.74 3.47 7.35
CA SER A 65 3.71 3.20 6.36
C SER A 65 2.55 4.20 6.51
N VAL A 66 1.59 4.11 5.60
CA VAL A 66 0.34 4.89 5.66
C VAL A 66 -0.64 4.32 6.70
N TYR A 67 -1.66 5.11 7.06
CA TYR A 67 -2.78 4.61 7.86
C TYR A 67 -4.10 4.71 7.09
N PRO A 68 -4.81 3.58 6.91
CA PRO A 68 -4.44 2.21 7.24
C PRO A 68 -3.29 1.71 6.37
N SER A 69 -2.41 0.87 6.94
CA SER A 69 -1.24 0.31 6.26
C SER A 69 -1.64 -0.83 5.33
N LEU A 70 -2.27 -0.46 4.23
CA LEU A 70 -2.79 -1.33 3.19
C LEU A 70 -2.01 -1.13 1.88
N THR A 71 -1.87 -2.19 1.10
CA THR A 71 -1.10 -2.25 -0.15
C THR A 71 -1.44 -1.12 -1.13
N TYR A 72 -2.72 -0.89 -1.45
CA TYR A 72 -3.12 0.10 -2.45
C TYR A 72 -2.93 1.55 -1.98
N PRO A 73 -3.33 1.93 -0.75
CA PRO A 73 -2.98 3.23 -0.17
C PRO A 73 -1.47 3.47 -0.12
N ALA A 74 -0.67 2.48 0.34
CA ALA A 74 0.78 2.57 0.47
C ALA A 74 1.46 2.84 -0.88
N HIS A 75 1.23 1.97 -1.86
CA HIS A 75 1.79 2.13 -3.21
C HIS A 75 1.34 3.43 -3.91
N THR A 76 0.11 3.91 -3.60
CA THR A 76 -0.34 5.20 -4.12
C THR A 76 0.40 6.36 -3.46
N SER A 77 0.72 6.27 -2.16
CA SER A 77 1.54 7.28 -1.47
C SER A 77 2.95 7.34 -2.03
N ILE A 78 3.60 6.19 -2.28
CA ILE A 78 4.90 6.10 -2.94
C ILE A 78 4.84 6.76 -4.34
N MET A 79 3.77 6.51 -5.10
CA MET A 79 3.63 7.04 -6.45
C MET A 79 3.33 8.54 -6.54
N THR A 80 2.81 9.14 -5.49
CA THR A 80 2.29 10.51 -5.51
C THR A 80 3.00 11.47 -4.56
N GLY A 81 3.79 10.96 -3.61
CA GLY A 81 4.33 11.74 -2.52
C GLY A 81 3.25 12.30 -1.58
N ARG A 82 2.06 11.65 -1.52
CA ARG A 82 0.92 12.17 -0.74
C ARG A 82 0.32 11.12 0.18
N MET A 83 -0.33 11.57 1.25
CA MET A 83 -1.09 10.74 2.17
C MET A 83 -2.41 10.25 1.56
N PRO A 84 -2.97 9.11 2.03
CA PRO A 84 -4.24 8.55 1.54
C PRO A 84 -5.39 9.54 1.44
N LYS A 85 -5.60 10.38 2.44
CA LYS A 85 -6.63 11.45 2.45
C LYS A 85 -6.52 12.42 1.28
N ASN A 86 -5.31 12.65 0.78
CA ASN A 86 -5.02 13.64 -0.27
C ASN A 86 -5.01 12.99 -1.66
N HIS A 87 -4.40 11.80 -1.84
CA HIS A 87 -4.43 11.11 -3.12
C HIS A 87 -5.74 10.32 -3.36
N GLY A 88 -6.57 10.09 -2.31
CA GLY A 88 -7.93 9.59 -2.43
C GLY A 88 -8.09 8.06 -2.47
N VAL A 89 -7.02 7.29 -2.44
CA VAL A 89 -7.04 5.83 -2.31
C VAL A 89 -6.84 5.49 -0.83
N VAL A 90 -7.93 5.25 -0.12
CA VAL A 90 -7.95 5.08 1.34
C VAL A 90 -8.17 3.64 1.79
N ASN A 91 -8.37 2.72 0.86
CA ASN A 91 -8.56 1.29 1.10
C ASN A 91 -8.21 0.52 -0.18
N ASN A 92 -7.99 -0.79 -0.10
CA ASN A 92 -7.81 -1.67 -1.27
C ASN A 92 -9.12 -1.81 -2.06
N ILE A 93 -10.27 -1.79 -1.36
CA ILE A 93 -11.60 -2.03 -1.90
C ILE A 93 -12.52 -0.81 -1.76
N ARG A 94 -13.53 -0.75 -2.61
CA ARG A 94 -14.56 0.30 -2.58
C ARG A 94 -15.55 0.05 -1.47
N LEU A 95 -16.09 1.13 -0.87
CA LEU A 95 -17.22 1.05 0.04
C LEU A 95 -18.49 0.62 -0.72
N GLN A 96 -18.81 -0.65 -0.66
CA GLN A 96 -19.95 -1.28 -1.34
C GLN A 96 -20.68 -2.29 -0.41
N PRO A 97 -21.35 -1.84 0.66
CA PRO A 97 -21.88 -2.71 1.72
C PRO A 97 -22.86 -3.79 1.23
N LYS A 98 -23.50 -3.58 0.08
CA LYS A 98 -24.48 -4.52 -0.49
C LYS A 98 -23.86 -5.61 -1.37
N ARG A 99 -22.55 -5.58 -1.51
CA ARG A 99 -21.81 -6.56 -2.31
C ARG A 99 -21.06 -7.51 -1.40
N GLU A 100 -21.14 -8.79 -1.72
CA GLU A 100 -20.38 -9.85 -1.07
C GLU A 100 -18.87 -9.63 -1.31
N ASP A 101 -18.51 -9.45 -2.59
CA ASP A 101 -17.14 -9.14 -3.02
C ASP A 101 -17.08 -7.71 -3.57
N PRO A 102 -16.67 -6.70 -2.81
CA PRO A 102 -16.51 -5.33 -3.26
C PRO A 102 -15.45 -5.20 -4.36
N ASP A 103 -15.63 -4.23 -5.25
CA ASP A 103 -14.67 -3.95 -6.31
C ASP A 103 -13.36 -3.39 -5.73
N TRP A 104 -12.22 -3.88 -6.21
CA TRP A 104 -10.90 -3.35 -5.87
C TRP A 104 -10.62 -2.02 -6.60
N ILE A 105 -9.80 -1.18 -5.98
CA ILE A 105 -9.46 0.17 -6.47
C ILE A 105 -8.23 0.10 -7.40
N TYR A 106 -8.24 -0.74 -8.42
CA TYR A 106 -7.07 -1.02 -9.27
C TYR A 106 -6.83 -0.01 -10.40
N GLN A 107 -7.74 0.94 -10.66
CA GLN A 107 -7.62 1.87 -11.77
C GLN A 107 -7.03 3.22 -11.36
N ARG A 108 -6.14 3.77 -12.20
CA ARG A 108 -5.52 5.10 -12.06
C ARG A 108 -6.53 6.24 -11.80
N LYS A 109 -7.74 6.14 -12.33
CA LYS A 109 -8.78 7.17 -12.17
C LYS A 109 -9.17 7.47 -10.71
N TYR A 110 -8.85 6.58 -9.78
CA TYR A 110 -9.12 6.80 -8.36
C TYR A 110 -8.07 7.66 -7.67
N ILE A 111 -6.89 7.82 -8.27
CA ILE A 111 -5.83 8.67 -7.74
C ILE A 111 -6.10 10.12 -8.15
N LYS A 112 -6.21 11.02 -7.18
CA LYS A 112 -6.53 12.45 -7.37
C LYS A 112 -5.31 13.34 -7.60
N SER A 113 -4.09 12.78 -7.52
CA SER A 113 -2.83 13.49 -7.63
C SER A 113 -2.04 13.09 -8.88
N PRO A 114 -1.09 13.90 -9.37
CA PRO A 114 -0.07 13.46 -10.29
C PRO A 114 0.69 12.24 -9.74
N THR A 115 1.27 11.43 -10.62
CA THR A 115 2.03 10.25 -10.23
C THR A 115 3.41 10.28 -10.86
N LEU A 116 4.39 9.61 -10.25
CA LEU A 116 5.76 9.49 -10.78
C LEU A 116 5.76 9.08 -12.26
N TYR A 117 5.02 8.01 -12.61
CA TYR A 117 4.96 7.55 -14.00
C TYR A 117 4.29 8.56 -14.96
N SER A 118 3.29 9.32 -14.51
CA SER A 118 2.66 10.33 -15.37
C SER A 118 3.63 11.48 -15.68
N LYS A 119 4.39 11.92 -14.67
CA LYS A 119 5.40 12.98 -14.81
C LYS A 119 6.65 12.50 -15.55
N ALA A 120 7.07 11.26 -15.33
CA ALA A 120 8.15 10.65 -16.11
C ALA A 120 7.79 10.59 -17.60
N ARG A 121 6.56 10.22 -17.95
CA ARG A 121 6.09 10.21 -19.35
C ARG A 121 6.00 11.62 -19.96
N GLU A 122 5.55 12.63 -19.20
CA GLU A 122 5.60 14.02 -19.63
C GLU A 122 7.04 14.46 -19.97
N LYS A 123 8.04 13.93 -19.26
CA LYS A 123 9.48 14.14 -19.52
C LYS A 123 10.02 13.31 -20.70
N GLY A 124 9.20 12.42 -21.30
CA GLY A 124 9.60 11.55 -22.40
C GLY A 124 10.24 10.23 -21.98
N MET A 125 10.24 9.89 -20.69
CA MET A 125 10.78 8.64 -20.18
C MET A 125 9.87 7.46 -20.54
N LYS A 126 10.47 6.35 -20.91
CA LYS A 126 9.79 5.07 -21.15
C LYS A 126 9.48 4.40 -19.83
N THR A 127 8.21 4.08 -19.60
CA THR A 127 7.72 3.61 -18.30
C THR A 127 7.22 2.17 -18.33
N ALA A 128 7.53 1.39 -17.29
CA ALA A 128 6.99 0.05 -17.10
C ALA A 128 6.48 -0.17 -15.67
N GLY A 129 5.50 -1.07 -15.51
CA GLY A 129 4.97 -1.45 -14.20
C GLY A 129 4.38 -2.87 -14.21
N LEU A 130 4.83 -3.74 -13.31
CA LEU A 130 4.34 -5.10 -13.20
C LEU A 130 3.80 -5.36 -11.80
N LEU A 131 2.54 -5.79 -11.72
CA LEU A 131 1.74 -5.95 -10.49
C LEU A 131 1.68 -4.71 -9.59
N TRP A 132 2.14 -3.56 -10.04
CA TRP A 132 2.04 -2.36 -9.20
C TRP A 132 0.58 -1.98 -8.97
N PRO A 133 0.16 -1.72 -7.72
CA PRO A 133 -1.21 -1.34 -7.41
C PRO A 133 -1.68 -0.06 -8.09
N VAL A 134 -2.97 0.02 -8.39
CA VAL A 134 -3.68 1.21 -8.91
C VAL A 134 -3.15 1.75 -10.25
N ILE A 135 -2.45 0.95 -11.05
CA ILE A 135 -1.96 1.35 -12.39
C ILE A 135 -2.87 0.92 -13.54
N GLY A 136 -4.01 0.32 -13.27
CA GLY A 136 -4.98 -0.02 -14.32
C GLY A 136 -5.40 1.22 -15.12
N ARG A 137 -5.22 1.20 -16.45
CA ARG A 137 -5.42 2.34 -17.36
C ARG A 137 -4.55 3.55 -17.03
N SER A 138 -3.33 3.33 -16.55
CA SER A 138 -2.38 4.39 -16.20
C SER A 138 -1.82 5.15 -17.40
N GLY A 139 -1.82 4.51 -18.57
CA GLY A 139 -1.18 5.03 -19.76
C GLY A 139 0.34 4.83 -19.80
N MET A 140 0.94 4.08 -18.89
CA MET A 140 2.33 3.64 -18.98
C MET A 140 2.57 2.85 -20.27
N ASP A 141 3.84 2.71 -20.70
CA ASP A 141 4.15 2.07 -21.98
C ASP A 141 4.01 0.54 -21.89
N TYR A 142 4.53 -0.07 -20.82
CA TYR A 142 4.54 -1.51 -20.61
C TYR A 142 4.08 -1.85 -19.20
N TYR A 143 2.87 -2.40 -19.03
CA TYR A 143 2.42 -2.73 -17.67
C TYR A 143 1.40 -3.87 -17.60
N VAL A 144 1.45 -4.56 -16.46
CA VAL A 144 0.45 -5.53 -16.01
C VAL A 144 -0.06 -5.03 -14.66
N PRO A 145 -1.30 -4.51 -14.57
CA PRO A 145 -1.83 -4.02 -13.31
C PRO A 145 -2.14 -5.16 -12.36
N GLU A 146 -2.02 -4.92 -11.08
CA GLU A 146 -2.58 -5.80 -10.07
C GLU A 146 -4.10 -5.66 -10.06
N ILE A 147 -4.80 -6.71 -10.40
CA ILE A 147 -6.26 -6.76 -10.44
C ILE A 147 -6.76 -8.01 -9.76
N MET A 148 -7.63 -7.82 -8.76
CA MET A 148 -8.44 -8.88 -8.20
C MET A 148 -9.83 -8.86 -8.85
N VAL A 149 -10.20 -9.92 -9.57
CA VAL A 149 -11.56 -10.05 -10.10
C VAL A 149 -12.53 -10.47 -9.00
N THR A 150 -13.65 -9.77 -8.92
CA THR A 150 -14.66 -9.95 -7.87
C THR A 150 -16.02 -10.43 -8.42
N ARG A 151 -16.07 -10.76 -9.71
CA ARG A 151 -17.27 -11.27 -10.35
C ARG A 151 -17.03 -12.67 -10.87
N LYS A 152 -17.90 -13.63 -10.58
CA LYS A 152 -17.80 -15.03 -11.06
C LYS A 152 -17.73 -15.18 -12.58
N TRP A 153 -18.27 -14.20 -13.32
CA TRP A 153 -18.24 -14.17 -14.79
C TRP A 153 -17.01 -13.45 -15.37
N GLN A 154 -16.21 -12.78 -14.56
CA GLN A 154 -14.98 -12.11 -15.03
C GLN A 154 -13.86 -13.13 -15.22
N ASN A 155 -13.17 -13.00 -16.34
CA ASN A 155 -11.91 -13.70 -16.59
C ASN A 155 -10.74 -12.78 -16.21
N GLN A 156 -9.82 -13.28 -15.40
CA GLN A 156 -8.67 -12.53 -14.90
C GLN A 156 -7.79 -11.98 -16.03
N ILE A 157 -7.52 -12.80 -17.06
CA ILE A 157 -6.68 -12.42 -18.20
C ILE A 157 -7.35 -11.29 -18.98
N LEU A 158 -8.66 -11.41 -19.24
CA LEU A 158 -9.41 -10.39 -19.94
C LEU A 158 -9.51 -9.09 -19.13
N ALA A 159 -9.73 -9.19 -17.81
CA ALA A 159 -9.75 -8.03 -16.94
C ALA A 159 -8.42 -7.26 -16.98
N ASN A 160 -7.30 -7.97 -16.91
CA ASN A 160 -5.97 -7.37 -17.02
C ASN A 160 -5.78 -6.74 -18.42
N ALA A 161 -6.08 -7.46 -19.49
CA ALA A 161 -5.93 -6.98 -20.87
C ALA A 161 -6.72 -5.69 -21.13
N LEU A 162 -7.96 -5.58 -20.62
CA LEU A 162 -8.81 -4.40 -20.77
C LEU A 162 -8.35 -3.18 -19.93
N ASN A 163 -7.45 -3.40 -18.99
CA ASN A 163 -6.93 -2.36 -18.11
C ASN A 163 -5.44 -2.04 -18.34
N GLY A 164 -4.87 -2.51 -19.45
CA GLY A 164 -3.48 -2.27 -19.82
C GLY A 164 -3.21 -2.39 -21.32
N PRO A 165 -1.93 -2.34 -21.75
CA PRO A 165 -1.54 -2.46 -23.15
C PRO A 165 -1.76 -3.91 -23.62
N ILE A 166 -2.87 -4.15 -24.31
CA ILE A 166 -3.38 -5.49 -24.68
C ILE A 166 -2.31 -6.34 -25.39
N GLY A 167 -1.65 -5.81 -26.43
CA GLY A 167 -0.64 -6.53 -27.18
C GLY A 167 0.56 -6.99 -26.35
N TYR A 168 1.00 -6.11 -25.43
CA TYR A 168 2.07 -6.43 -24.49
C TYR A 168 1.66 -7.55 -23.53
N GLN A 169 0.50 -7.41 -22.87
CA GLN A 169 0.03 -8.39 -21.89
C GLN A 169 -0.27 -9.75 -22.51
N LEU A 170 -0.90 -9.80 -23.70
CA LEU A 170 -1.12 -11.06 -24.41
C LEU A 170 0.20 -11.70 -24.85
N GLY A 171 1.19 -10.87 -25.23
CA GLY A 171 2.53 -11.33 -25.54
C GLY A 171 3.22 -11.99 -24.33
N LEU A 172 3.10 -11.42 -23.14
CA LEU A 172 3.61 -11.99 -21.89
C LEU A 172 2.86 -13.27 -21.52
N GLN A 173 1.53 -13.22 -21.57
CA GLN A 173 0.69 -14.39 -21.25
C GLN A 173 1.01 -15.59 -22.16
N ARG A 174 1.24 -15.37 -23.47
CA ARG A 174 1.62 -16.44 -24.39
C ARG A 174 2.97 -17.05 -24.07
N ARG A 175 3.95 -16.25 -23.60
CA ARG A 175 5.31 -16.72 -23.31
C ARG A 175 5.41 -17.40 -21.97
N PHE A 176 4.84 -16.79 -20.94
CA PHE A 176 5.11 -17.12 -19.54
C PHE A 176 3.86 -17.56 -18.76
N GLY A 177 2.68 -17.49 -19.37
CA GLY A 177 1.41 -17.80 -18.68
C GLY A 177 1.31 -19.21 -18.11
N HIS A 178 2.13 -20.16 -18.62
CA HIS A 178 2.22 -21.52 -18.11
C HIS A 178 2.89 -21.61 -16.72
N LEU A 179 3.62 -20.56 -16.30
CA LEU A 179 4.30 -20.51 -15.00
C LEU A 179 3.35 -20.20 -13.84
N ARG A 180 2.20 -19.57 -14.10
CA ARG A 180 1.30 -19.16 -13.03
C ARG A 180 0.14 -20.13 -12.84
N SER A 181 -0.27 -20.28 -11.58
CA SER A 181 -1.50 -20.98 -11.16
C SER A 181 -2.49 -19.96 -10.56
N GLY A 182 -3.23 -19.26 -11.44
CA GLY A 182 -4.10 -18.17 -10.99
C GLY A 182 -3.33 -17.02 -10.37
N ILE A 183 -3.57 -16.78 -9.09
CA ILE A 183 -2.88 -15.78 -8.25
C ILE A 183 -2.09 -16.45 -7.11
N SER A 184 -1.89 -17.77 -7.17
CA SER A 184 -1.17 -18.52 -6.14
C SER A 184 0.31 -18.15 -6.12
N GLN A 185 0.90 -18.18 -4.93
CA GLN A 185 2.34 -18.01 -4.72
C GLN A 185 3.00 -19.39 -4.48
N PRO A 186 4.23 -19.60 -4.95
CA PRO A 186 5.17 -18.62 -5.57
C PRO A 186 5.01 -18.40 -7.08
N GLU A 187 4.08 -19.08 -7.75
CA GLU A 187 3.94 -19.14 -9.21
C GLU A 187 3.60 -17.77 -9.83
N LEU A 188 2.86 -16.91 -9.13
CA LEU A 188 2.55 -15.57 -9.62
C LEU A 188 3.81 -14.72 -9.71
N ASP A 189 4.62 -14.70 -8.65
CA ASP A 189 5.86 -13.92 -8.64
C ASP A 189 6.92 -14.48 -9.58
N ASP A 190 6.93 -15.79 -9.80
CA ASP A 190 7.80 -16.42 -10.82
C ASP A 190 7.39 -15.98 -12.24
N PHE A 191 6.09 -15.99 -12.54
CA PHE A 191 5.56 -15.45 -13.80
C PHE A 191 5.93 -13.97 -13.98
N ILE A 192 5.73 -13.15 -12.95
CA ILE A 192 6.01 -11.70 -12.99
C ILE A 192 7.52 -11.44 -13.12
N THR A 193 8.35 -12.24 -12.49
CA THR A 193 9.81 -12.15 -12.65
C THR A 193 10.22 -12.40 -14.09
N GLU A 194 9.71 -13.44 -14.76
CA GLU A 194 9.97 -13.68 -16.18
C GLU A 194 9.48 -12.53 -17.07
N CYS A 195 8.31 -11.96 -16.74
CA CYS A 195 7.82 -10.77 -17.42
C CYS A 195 8.75 -9.58 -17.25
N ALA A 196 9.33 -9.39 -16.04
CA ALA A 196 10.28 -8.32 -15.75
C ALA A 196 11.57 -8.50 -16.56
N LEU A 197 12.16 -9.68 -16.53
CA LEU A 197 13.37 -10.01 -17.29
C LEU A 197 13.19 -9.77 -18.82
N TYR A 198 12.05 -10.20 -19.36
CA TYR A 198 11.72 -9.94 -20.77
C TYR A 198 11.55 -8.44 -21.04
N THR A 199 10.92 -7.70 -20.15
CA THR A 199 10.68 -6.27 -20.30
C THR A 199 11.98 -5.49 -20.26
N ILE A 200 12.88 -5.79 -19.32
CA ILE A 200 14.22 -5.21 -19.22
C ILE A 200 14.98 -5.44 -20.53
N ARG A 201 15.14 -6.71 -20.94
CA ARG A 201 15.95 -7.05 -22.11
C ARG A 201 15.39 -6.52 -23.43
N LYS A 202 14.07 -6.50 -23.58
CA LYS A 202 13.46 -6.14 -24.88
C LYS A 202 13.13 -4.67 -25.01
N TYR A 203 12.62 -4.06 -23.94
CA TYR A 203 12.07 -2.72 -24.02
C TYR A 203 12.94 -1.69 -23.30
N ASN A 204 13.75 -2.14 -22.35
CA ASN A 204 14.71 -1.33 -21.61
C ASN A 204 14.08 -0.01 -21.09
N PRO A 205 13.09 -0.07 -20.19
CA PRO A 205 12.40 1.14 -19.70
C PRO A 205 13.31 2.00 -18.83
N ASP A 206 13.09 3.33 -18.87
CA ASP A 206 13.85 4.30 -18.06
C ASP A 206 13.36 4.32 -16.60
N LEU A 207 12.06 4.07 -16.39
CA LEU A 207 11.44 3.97 -15.05
C LEU A 207 10.59 2.71 -14.97
N PHE A 208 10.99 1.80 -14.08
CA PHE A 208 10.32 0.52 -13.93
C PHE A 208 9.90 0.26 -12.49
N PHE A 209 8.62 -0.06 -12.29
CA PHE A 209 8.03 -0.45 -11.01
C PHE A 209 7.68 -1.93 -11.01
N LEU A 210 8.21 -2.68 -10.07
CA LEU A 210 7.93 -4.10 -9.89
C LEU A 210 7.41 -4.34 -8.47
N HIS A 211 6.31 -5.08 -8.35
CA HIS A 211 5.75 -5.49 -7.06
C HIS A 211 5.78 -7.02 -6.95
N LEU A 212 6.33 -7.54 -5.84
CA LEU A 212 6.45 -8.96 -5.52
C LEU A 212 5.71 -9.24 -4.20
N THR A 213 4.79 -10.23 -4.21
CA THR A 213 3.78 -10.43 -3.16
C THR A 213 3.88 -11.76 -2.41
N ASP A 214 4.93 -12.55 -2.66
CA ASP A 214 5.11 -13.89 -2.11
C ASP A 214 5.21 -13.89 -0.56
N VAL A 215 5.97 -12.93 0.02
CA VAL A 215 6.15 -12.83 1.49
C VAL A 215 4.83 -12.46 2.16
N ASP A 216 4.10 -11.47 1.64
CA ASP A 216 2.78 -11.08 2.14
C ASP A 216 1.82 -12.28 2.19
N THR A 217 1.72 -13.01 1.08
CA THR A 217 0.86 -14.19 0.98
C THR A 217 1.25 -15.26 2.00
N MET A 218 2.54 -15.55 2.16
CA MET A 218 2.98 -16.56 3.13
C MET A 218 2.74 -16.12 4.58
N ARG A 219 2.92 -14.84 4.88
CA ARG A 219 2.62 -14.28 6.20
C ARG A 219 1.14 -14.33 6.52
N HIS A 220 0.28 -13.99 5.57
CA HIS A 220 -1.16 -14.13 5.72
C HIS A 220 -1.58 -15.56 6.03
N GLN A 221 -1.01 -16.54 5.32
CA GLN A 221 -1.42 -17.95 5.43
C GLN A 221 -0.85 -18.66 6.66
N TYR A 222 0.35 -18.30 7.09
CA TYR A 222 1.11 -19.09 8.08
C TYR A 222 1.53 -18.29 9.31
N GLY A 223 1.51 -16.98 9.27
CA GLY A 223 2.02 -16.08 10.31
C GLY A 223 3.34 -15.41 9.94
N VAL A 224 3.64 -14.32 10.63
CA VAL A 224 4.72 -13.39 10.25
C VAL A 224 6.09 -14.05 10.30
N HIS A 225 6.34 -14.83 11.35
CA HIS A 225 7.65 -15.47 11.62
C HIS A 225 7.72 -16.94 11.22
N HIS A 226 6.77 -17.42 10.42
CA HIS A 226 6.75 -18.80 9.98
C HIS A 226 7.82 -19.08 8.92
N GLU A 227 8.37 -20.32 8.91
CA GLU A 227 9.42 -20.73 7.95
C GLU A 227 9.01 -20.52 6.48
N LYS A 228 7.72 -20.60 6.15
CA LYS A 228 7.20 -20.32 4.80
C LYS A 228 7.42 -18.87 4.38
N ALA A 229 7.34 -17.92 5.29
CA ALA A 229 7.66 -16.52 5.02
C ALA A 229 9.16 -16.33 4.78
N ALA A 230 10.01 -16.99 5.58
CA ALA A 230 11.47 -17.01 5.36
C ALA A 230 11.85 -17.68 4.03
N GLU A 231 11.17 -18.77 3.62
CA GLU A 231 11.34 -19.38 2.30
C GLU A 231 10.96 -18.39 1.16
N ALA A 232 9.88 -17.61 1.33
CA ALA A 232 9.48 -16.60 0.36
C ALA A 232 10.53 -15.48 0.23
N LEU A 233 11.10 -15.01 1.34
CA LEU A 233 12.18 -14.03 1.32
C LEU A 233 13.42 -14.57 0.58
N ARG A 234 13.80 -15.83 0.77
CA ARG A 234 14.87 -16.49 0.01
C ARG A 234 14.53 -16.59 -1.50
N ARG A 235 13.27 -16.78 -1.86
CA ARG A 235 12.84 -16.72 -3.28
C ARG A 235 12.94 -15.31 -3.86
N HIS A 236 12.60 -14.29 -3.08
CA HIS A 236 12.79 -12.90 -3.49
C HIS A 236 14.26 -12.56 -3.75
N ASP A 237 15.19 -13.03 -2.91
CA ASP A 237 16.62 -12.88 -3.15
C ASP A 237 17.05 -13.46 -4.51
N LYS A 238 16.61 -14.70 -4.82
CA LYS A 238 16.91 -15.33 -6.12
C LYS A 238 16.30 -14.56 -7.30
N ARG A 239 15.08 -14.03 -7.16
CA ARG A 239 14.41 -13.20 -8.16
C ARG A 239 15.18 -11.90 -8.38
N LEU A 240 15.63 -11.26 -7.29
CA LEU A 240 16.47 -10.06 -7.34
C LEU A 240 17.76 -10.32 -8.11
N GLY A 241 18.50 -11.39 -7.81
CA GLY A 241 19.73 -11.73 -8.53
C GLY A 241 19.53 -11.90 -10.03
N ARG A 242 18.40 -12.48 -10.46
CA ARG A 242 18.05 -12.61 -11.87
C ARG A 242 17.73 -11.25 -12.52
N ILE A 243 17.08 -10.35 -11.77
CA ILE A 243 16.76 -8.99 -12.24
C ILE A 243 18.05 -8.17 -12.38
N LEU A 244 18.92 -8.19 -11.38
CA LEU A 244 20.22 -7.50 -11.43
C LEU A 244 21.04 -7.95 -12.63
N LYS A 245 21.14 -9.27 -12.85
CA LYS A 245 21.82 -9.83 -14.04
C LYS A 245 21.18 -9.33 -15.35
N ALA A 246 19.86 -9.25 -15.44
CA ALA A 246 19.21 -8.76 -16.64
C ALA A 246 19.47 -7.26 -16.87
N LEU A 247 19.61 -6.46 -15.81
CA LEU A 247 20.03 -5.04 -15.90
C LEU A 247 21.48 -4.93 -16.38
N GLU A 248 22.40 -5.73 -15.83
CA GLU A 248 23.81 -5.79 -16.28
C GLU A 248 23.92 -6.12 -17.78
N GLU A 249 23.15 -7.09 -18.25
CA GLU A 249 23.11 -7.50 -19.66
C GLU A 249 22.70 -6.38 -20.63
N THR A 250 22.04 -5.32 -20.14
CA THR A 250 21.69 -4.12 -20.96
C THR A 250 22.87 -3.17 -21.18
N GLY A 251 23.95 -3.30 -20.39
CA GLY A 251 25.13 -2.45 -20.46
C GLY A 251 24.99 -1.07 -19.80
N ASP A 252 23.85 -0.78 -19.16
CA ASP A 252 23.58 0.54 -18.56
C ASP A 252 23.62 0.52 -17.01
N MET A 253 24.24 -0.50 -16.39
CA MET A 253 24.20 -0.68 -14.92
C MET A 253 24.82 0.50 -14.16
N GLU A 254 25.90 1.08 -14.66
CA GLU A 254 26.56 2.27 -14.07
C GLU A 254 25.68 3.54 -14.10
N GLU A 255 24.66 3.58 -14.96
CA GLU A 255 23.70 4.67 -15.07
C GLU A 255 22.32 4.28 -14.48
N THR A 256 22.25 3.15 -13.76
CA THR A 256 21.02 2.60 -13.19
C THR A 256 21.01 2.81 -11.68
N THR A 257 19.84 3.18 -11.15
CA THR A 257 19.55 3.13 -9.71
C THR A 257 18.56 1.99 -9.44
N VAL A 258 18.93 1.10 -8.55
CA VAL A 258 18.06 0.02 -8.04
C VAL A 258 17.54 0.42 -6.67
N ILE A 259 16.24 0.31 -6.47
CA ILE A 259 15.55 0.67 -5.25
C ILE A 259 14.80 -0.54 -4.72
N LEU A 260 15.02 -0.86 -3.45
CA LEU A 260 14.26 -1.85 -2.69
C LEU A 260 13.46 -1.13 -1.62
N LEU A 261 12.19 -1.45 -1.50
CA LEU A 261 11.31 -0.88 -0.48
C LEU A 261 10.26 -1.90 -0.04
N GLY A 262 9.73 -1.70 1.17
CA GLY A 262 8.50 -2.33 1.61
C GLY A 262 7.37 -1.32 1.64
N ASP A 263 6.14 -1.77 1.57
CA ASP A 263 4.95 -0.92 1.61
C ASP A 263 4.27 -0.91 2.99
N HIS A 264 4.30 -2.02 3.68
CA HIS A 264 3.84 -2.21 5.05
C HIS A 264 4.48 -3.45 5.68
N TYR A 265 4.21 -3.67 6.96
CA TYR A 265 4.52 -4.90 7.67
C TYR A 265 3.25 -5.64 8.08
N GLN A 266 3.37 -6.81 8.70
CA GLN A 266 2.24 -7.58 9.23
C GLN A 266 2.40 -7.86 10.73
N LYS A 267 1.27 -8.18 11.40
CA LYS A 267 1.23 -8.71 12.77
C LYS A 267 0.48 -10.03 12.79
N ASP A 268 0.88 -10.92 13.69
CA ASP A 268 0.15 -12.17 13.93
C ASP A 268 -1.22 -11.89 14.53
N VAL A 269 -2.21 -12.62 14.03
CA VAL A 269 -3.59 -12.47 14.46
C VAL A 269 -4.26 -13.84 14.69
N SER A 270 -5.27 -13.87 15.54
CA SER A 270 -5.99 -15.10 15.87
C SER A 270 -7.50 -14.94 15.95
N ARG A 271 -8.02 -13.72 15.82
CA ARG A 271 -9.46 -13.42 16.00
C ARG A 271 -9.86 -12.23 15.15
N ALA A 272 -11.06 -12.31 14.55
CA ALA A 272 -11.68 -11.19 13.86
C ALA A 272 -12.84 -10.60 14.67
N ALA A 273 -12.84 -9.27 14.80
CA ALA A 273 -13.95 -8.50 15.35
C ALA A 273 -14.92 -8.11 14.22
N CYS A 274 -16.16 -8.63 14.29
CA CYS A 274 -17.18 -8.47 13.25
C CYS A 274 -18.22 -7.42 13.69
N LEU A 275 -17.88 -6.14 13.51
CA LEU A 275 -18.71 -5.00 13.96
C LEU A 275 -20.08 -4.97 13.26
N ASN A 276 -20.16 -5.37 12.01
CA ASN A 276 -21.41 -5.39 11.24
C ASN A 276 -22.46 -6.34 11.85
N TYR A 277 -22.04 -7.38 12.57
CA TYR A 277 -22.96 -8.17 13.37
C TYR A 277 -23.60 -7.35 14.50
N ALA A 278 -22.81 -6.58 15.24
CA ALA A 278 -23.33 -5.71 16.31
C ALA A 278 -24.24 -4.61 15.73
N PHE A 279 -23.88 -4.04 14.58
CA PHE A 279 -24.70 -3.05 13.87
C PHE A 279 -26.02 -3.65 13.40
N ARG A 280 -26.02 -4.89 12.91
CA ARG A 280 -27.24 -5.65 12.57
C ARG A 280 -28.14 -5.81 13.80
N LYS A 281 -27.58 -6.24 14.93
CA LYS A 281 -28.33 -6.41 16.19
C LYS A 281 -28.86 -5.09 16.74
N ALA A 282 -28.21 -3.98 16.47
CA ALA A 282 -28.64 -2.63 16.86
C ALA A 282 -29.63 -1.97 15.88
N GLY A 283 -30.02 -2.65 14.79
CA GLY A 283 -30.90 -2.09 13.76
C GLY A 283 -30.25 -1.06 12.84
N LEU A 284 -28.91 -0.96 12.86
CA LEU A 284 -28.13 -0.07 11.98
C LEU A 284 -27.86 -0.69 10.62
N LEU A 285 -28.06 -2.01 10.49
CA LEU A 285 -27.83 -2.79 9.27
C LEU A 285 -28.91 -3.86 9.17
N GLU A 286 -29.58 -3.93 8.02
CA GLU A 286 -30.63 -4.91 7.72
C GLU A 286 -30.09 -5.99 6.77
N VAL A 287 -30.26 -7.24 7.15
CA VAL A 287 -29.85 -8.41 6.35
C VAL A 287 -31.07 -9.27 6.05
N ARG A 288 -31.23 -9.70 4.79
CA ARG A 288 -32.23 -10.69 4.34
C ARG A 288 -31.56 -11.63 3.35
N ASN A 289 -31.76 -12.93 3.50
CA ASN A 289 -31.19 -13.98 2.64
C ASN A 289 -29.68 -13.80 2.50
N ASP A 290 -28.97 -13.67 3.62
CA ASP A 290 -27.53 -13.49 3.74
C ASP A 290 -26.94 -12.35 2.88
N ARG A 291 -27.75 -11.28 2.67
CA ARG A 291 -27.36 -10.08 1.95
C ARG A 291 -27.82 -8.83 2.67
N ILE A 292 -26.97 -7.83 2.68
CA ILE A 292 -27.30 -6.50 3.21
C ILE A 292 -28.31 -5.84 2.28
N LYS A 293 -29.50 -5.57 2.80
CA LYS A 293 -30.59 -4.89 2.08
C LYS A 293 -30.51 -3.38 2.26
N SER A 294 -30.34 -2.95 3.50
CA SER A 294 -30.18 -1.54 3.84
C SER A 294 -29.19 -1.37 4.98
N TRP A 295 -28.62 -0.19 5.09
CA TRP A 295 -27.69 0.16 6.14
C TRP A 295 -27.79 1.64 6.49
N ARG A 296 -27.60 1.98 7.75
CA ARG A 296 -27.44 3.32 8.31
C ARG A 296 -26.00 3.57 8.71
N ALA A 297 -25.34 2.57 9.26
CA ALA A 297 -23.90 2.54 9.51
C ALA A 297 -23.32 1.21 8.99
N PHE A 298 -22.07 1.26 8.53
CA PHE A 298 -21.33 0.11 8.03
C PHE A 298 -19.86 0.21 8.47
N ALA A 299 -19.34 -0.89 8.98
CA ALA A 299 -17.94 -1.05 9.32
C ALA A 299 -17.23 -1.68 8.11
N GLN A 300 -16.40 -0.88 7.42
CA GLN A 300 -15.56 -1.35 6.33
C GLN A 300 -14.20 -1.76 6.87
N ASN A 301 -13.88 -3.00 6.70
CA ASN A 301 -12.62 -3.59 7.13
C ASN A 301 -11.42 -2.98 6.38
N CYS A 302 -10.35 -2.77 7.13
CA CYS A 302 -8.99 -2.44 6.70
C CYS A 302 -8.01 -3.38 7.41
N ASP A 303 -8.42 -4.61 7.68
CA ASP A 303 -7.68 -5.63 8.42
C ASP A 303 -7.38 -5.22 9.88
N GLY A 304 -6.18 -4.73 10.21
CA GLY A 304 -5.82 -4.26 11.54
C GLY A 304 -6.59 -3.03 12.02
N SER A 305 -7.25 -2.34 11.12
CA SER A 305 -8.12 -1.20 11.43
C SER A 305 -9.46 -1.30 10.71
N CYS A 306 -10.38 -0.37 10.99
CA CYS A 306 -11.72 -0.40 10.42
C CYS A 306 -12.29 1.01 10.30
N TYR A 307 -12.73 1.38 9.10
CA TYR A 307 -13.55 2.57 8.90
C TYR A 307 -15.01 2.30 9.26
N VAL A 308 -15.65 3.22 9.97
CA VAL A 308 -17.09 3.21 10.19
C VAL A 308 -17.72 4.38 9.43
N TYR A 309 -18.53 4.04 8.44
CA TYR A 309 -19.21 5.04 7.60
C TYR A 309 -20.70 5.14 7.97
N LEU A 310 -21.23 6.36 7.92
CA LEU A 310 -22.66 6.60 7.92
C LEU A 310 -23.20 6.60 6.49
N ASN A 311 -24.43 6.10 6.30
CA ASN A 311 -25.04 6.13 4.98
C ASN A 311 -25.20 7.57 4.48
N PRO A 312 -24.76 7.91 3.27
CA PRO A 312 -24.87 9.28 2.72
C PRO A 312 -26.30 9.84 2.68
N ARG A 313 -27.34 9.00 2.76
CA ARG A 313 -28.74 9.45 2.87
C ARG A 313 -29.01 10.25 4.15
N LEU A 314 -28.26 9.98 5.21
CA LEU A 314 -28.37 10.69 6.50
C LEU A 314 -27.89 12.13 6.45
N SER A 315 -27.16 12.53 5.39
CA SER A 315 -26.74 13.91 5.15
C SER A 315 -27.76 14.72 4.34
N ARG A 316 -28.88 14.12 3.93
CA ARG A 316 -29.92 14.81 3.13
C ARG A 316 -30.75 15.75 4.00
N LYS A 317 -31.28 16.82 3.37
CA LYS A 317 -32.22 17.75 4.00
C LYS A 317 -33.43 16.98 4.55
N GLY A 318 -33.77 17.19 5.84
CA GLY A 318 -34.83 16.50 6.55
C GLY A 318 -34.44 15.20 7.29
N ALA A 319 -33.21 14.71 7.14
CA ALA A 319 -32.73 13.51 7.83
C ALA A 319 -31.97 13.81 9.14
N LYS A 320 -31.97 15.05 9.63
CA LYS A 320 -31.14 15.48 10.77
C LYS A 320 -31.43 14.67 12.05
N ASP A 321 -32.71 14.50 12.40
CA ASP A 321 -33.11 13.80 13.62
C ASP A 321 -32.77 12.29 13.51
N GLU A 322 -32.99 11.68 12.32
CA GLU A 322 -32.57 10.30 12.05
C GLU A 322 -31.05 10.15 12.15
N ALA A 323 -30.30 11.10 11.58
CA ALA A 323 -28.85 11.10 11.63
C ALA A 323 -28.33 11.15 13.06
N GLU A 324 -28.86 12.02 13.92
CA GLU A 324 -28.44 12.13 15.32
C GLU A 324 -28.83 10.88 16.13
N ALA A 325 -30.00 10.30 15.90
CA ALA A 325 -30.40 9.04 16.52
C ALA A 325 -29.49 7.87 16.12
N VAL A 326 -29.09 7.79 14.83
CA VAL A 326 -28.16 6.79 14.31
C VAL A 326 -26.77 6.97 14.92
N LYS A 327 -26.23 8.17 14.95
CA LYS A 327 -24.92 8.49 15.57
C LYS A 327 -24.90 8.09 17.05
N LYS A 328 -25.92 8.50 17.81
CA LYS A 328 -26.04 8.15 19.23
C LYS A 328 -26.05 6.64 19.41
N ARG A 329 -26.91 5.92 18.65
CA ARG A 329 -27.00 4.47 18.72
C ARG A 329 -25.69 3.77 18.35
N LEU A 330 -25.00 4.27 17.34
CA LEU A 330 -23.72 3.75 16.90
C LEU A 330 -22.64 3.92 17.98
N LEU A 331 -22.53 5.12 18.58
CA LEU A 331 -21.61 5.40 19.66
C LEU A 331 -21.86 4.52 20.90
N GLU A 332 -23.12 4.30 21.28
CA GLU A 332 -23.51 3.35 22.36
C GLU A 332 -23.02 1.93 22.07
N VAL A 333 -23.13 1.47 20.81
CA VAL A 333 -22.66 0.14 20.40
C VAL A 333 -21.14 0.04 20.48
N ILE A 334 -20.44 1.02 19.91
CA ILE A 334 -18.96 1.03 19.90
C ILE A 334 -18.43 1.13 21.34
N HIS A 335 -18.94 2.04 22.15
CA HIS A 335 -18.54 2.21 23.56
C HIS A 335 -18.70 0.89 24.34
N ARG A 336 -19.87 0.25 24.27
CA ARG A 336 -20.11 -1.03 24.93
C ARG A 336 -19.18 -2.14 24.47
N LEU A 337 -18.74 -2.14 23.20
CA LEU A 337 -17.80 -3.12 22.65
C LEU A 337 -16.36 -2.82 23.07
N SER A 338 -15.97 -1.55 23.12
CA SER A 338 -14.63 -1.14 23.53
C SER A 338 -14.36 -1.36 25.02
N GLU A 339 -15.42 -1.30 25.87
CA GLU A 339 -15.29 -1.62 27.29
C GLU A 339 -15.18 -3.14 27.58
N LYS A 340 -15.45 -4.00 26.60
CA LYS A 340 -15.27 -5.43 26.78
C LYS A 340 -13.78 -5.79 26.70
N GLU A 341 -13.23 -6.26 27.81
CA GLU A 341 -11.83 -6.67 27.90
C GLU A 341 -11.44 -7.68 26.79
N ASN A 342 -12.33 -8.62 26.51
CA ASN A 342 -12.15 -9.69 25.52
C ASN A 342 -12.73 -9.35 24.14
N PHE A 343 -12.70 -8.07 23.73
CA PHE A 343 -13.09 -7.66 22.39
C PHE A 343 -12.02 -6.78 21.73
N GLY A 344 -11.84 -6.92 20.42
CA GLY A 344 -10.66 -6.52 19.66
C GLY A 344 -10.50 -5.03 19.34
N ILE A 345 -11.16 -4.08 20.04
CA ILE A 345 -11.00 -2.64 19.82
C ILE A 345 -9.94 -2.11 20.78
N ALA A 346 -8.83 -1.56 20.25
CA ALA A 346 -7.79 -0.89 21.04
C ALA A 346 -8.00 0.62 21.13
N LYS A 347 -8.24 1.28 19.97
CA LYS A 347 -8.40 2.75 19.90
C LYS A 347 -9.64 3.08 19.05
N VAL A 348 -10.25 4.22 19.32
CA VAL A 348 -11.37 4.78 18.56
C VAL A 348 -11.03 6.22 18.21
N PHE A 349 -10.97 6.52 16.91
CA PHE A 349 -10.71 7.84 16.38
C PHE A 349 -11.96 8.41 15.73
N THR A 350 -12.19 9.69 15.87
CA THR A 350 -13.15 10.43 15.04
C THR A 350 -12.60 10.56 13.61
N GLY A 351 -13.45 10.83 12.62
CA GLY A 351 -12.99 11.07 11.24
C GLY A 351 -11.97 12.22 11.15
N LYS A 352 -12.10 13.24 12.01
CA LYS A 352 -11.12 14.35 12.09
C LYS A 352 -9.75 13.87 12.58
N GLU A 353 -9.72 13.02 13.59
CA GLU A 353 -8.47 12.42 14.12
C GLU A 353 -7.87 11.45 13.11
N ALA A 354 -8.68 10.60 12.48
CA ALA A 354 -8.25 9.74 11.38
C ALA A 354 -7.61 10.54 10.25
N GLY A 355 -8.20 11.67 9.87
CA GLY A 355 -7.64 12.58 8.88
C GLY A 355 -6.30 13.21 9.29
N LYS A 356 -6.03 13.42 10.58
CA LYS A 356 -4.70 13.87 11.04
C LYS A 356 -3.64 12.78 10.87
N LEU A 357 -4.04 11.52 10.97
CA LEU A 357 -3.19 10.34 10.74
C LEU A 357 -3.04 10.00 9.24
N GLY A 358 -3.59 10.80 8.34
CA GLY A 358 -3.51 10.56 6.90
C GLY A 358 -4.62 9.68 6.32
N ALA A 359 -5.50 9.13 7.16
CA ALA A 359 -6.63 8.28 6.77
C ALA A 359 -7.81 9.07 6.19
N ASP A 360 -8.89 8.39 5.79
CA ASP A 360 -10.10 9.04 5.24
C ASP A 360 -10.82 9.92 6.28
N PRO A 361 -10.80 11.24 6.15
CA PRO A 361 -11.48 12.14 7.10
C PRO A 361 -13.00 12.10 6.97
N THR A 362 -13.56 11.46 5.94
CA THR A 362 -15.01 11.37 5.71
C THR A 362 -15.67 10.22 6.48
N CYS A 363 -14.89 9.32 7.06
CA CYS A 363 -15.43 8.30 7.98
C CYS A 363 -16.04 8.98 9.22
N PHE A 364 -17.02 8.35 9.82
CA PHE A 364 -17.58 8.80 11.09
C PHE A 364 -16.65 8.46 12.26
N LEU A 365 -16.14 7.22 12.26
CA LEU A 365 -15.11 6.74 13.19
C LEU A 365 -14.09 5.91 12.42
N MET A 366 -12.88 5.81 12.98
CA MET A 366 -11.88 4.81 12.61
C MET A 366 -11.46 4.07 13.88
N LEU A 367 -11.34 2.76 13.78
CA LEU A 367 -11.04 1.87 14.89
C LEU A 367 -9.72 1.16 14.63
N GLU A 368 -8.93 1.01 15.70
CA GLU A 368 -7.69 0.22 15.70
C GLU A 368 -7.91 -1.08 16.45
N ALA A 369 -7.39 -2.20 15.93
CA ALA A 369 -7.52 -3.50 16.57
C ALA A 369 -6.49 -3.69 17.69
N LYS A 370 -6.85 -4.47 18.71
CA LYS A 370 -5.91 -4.97 19.71
C LYS A 370 -4.93 -5.96 19.08
N GLU A 371 -3.80 -6.16 19.71
CA GLU A 371 -2.86 -7.23 19.37
C GLU A 371 -3.56 -8.60 19.28
N GLY A 372 -3.23 -9.37 18.25
CA GLY A 372 -3.85 -10.65 17.95
C GLY A 372 -5.27 -10.58 17.36
N TRP A 373 -5.76 -9.37 17.09
CA TRP A 373 -7.07 -9.14 16.49
C TRP A 373 -6.96 -8.41 15.14
N TYR A 374 -8.01 -8.60 14.29
CA TYR A 374 -8.27 -7.82 13.10
C TYR A 374 -9.79 -7.59 12.95
N PHE A 375 -10.20 -6.75 12.02
CA PHE A 375 -11.61 -6.53 11.71
C PHE A 375 -12.04 -7.33 10.48
N SER A 376 -13.33 -7.66 10.43
CA SER A 376 -13.94 -8.33 9.29
C SER A 376 -15.29 -7.71 8.96
N ASP A 377 -15.65 -7.68 7.68
CA ASP A 377 -16.96 -7.21 7.20
C ASP A 377 -18.12 -8.20 7.53
N GLU A 378 -17.80 -9.35 8.12
CA GLU A 378 -18.74 -10.39 8.52
C GLU A 378 -19.87 -9.85 9.42
N PHE A 379 -21.09 -10.32 9.21
CA PHE A 379 -22.30 -9.88 9.92
C PHE A 379 -23.15 -11.02 10.52
N SER A 380 -22.67 -12.26 10.44
CA SER A 380 -23.37 -13.44 11.01
C SER A 380 -23.02 -13.71 12.46
N GLN A 381 -21.81 -13.37 12.89
CA GLN A 381 -21.26 -13.57 14.24
C GLN A 381 -20.45 -12.37 14.72
N LEU A 382 -20.28 -12.23 16.04
CA LEU A 382 -19.57 -11.09 16.63
C LEU A 382 -18.03 -11.26 16.60
N ILE A 383 -17.58 -12.48 16.79
CA ILE A 383 -16.16 -12.85 16.78
C ILE A 383 -16.01 -14.06 15.86
N LYS A 384 -15.06 -13.98 14.93
CA LYS A 384 -14.69 -15.07 14.05
C LYS A 384 -13.28 -15.52 14.42
N LYS A 385 -13.07 -16.83 14.49
CA LYS A 385 -11.73 -17.43 14.54
C LYS A 385 -11.34 -17.85 13.12
N PRO A 386 -10.06 -17.77 12.74
CA PRO A 386 -9.59 -18.36 11.50
C PRO A 386 -9.88 -19.86 11.53
N GLU A 387 -10.47 -20.38 10.48
CA GLU A 387 -10.74 -21.81 10.30
C GLU A 387 -9.97 -22.29 9.07
N GLY A 388 -8.96 -23.15 9.32
CA GLY A 388 -8.22 -23.88 8.29
C GLY A 388 -7.25 -23.05 7.46
N ALA A 389 -6.37 -23.74 6.74
CA ALA A 389 -5.36 -23.17 5.84
C ALA A 389 -5.93 -22.48 4.58
N GLU A 390 -7.24 -22.57 4.35
CA GLU A 390 -7.92 -21.95 3.22
C GLU A 390 -8.28 -20.47 3.45
N CYS A 391 -8.18 -19.98 4.68
CA CYS A 391 -8.43 -18.59 4.99
C CYS A 391 -7.23 -17.75 4.64
N HIS A 392 -7.29 -16.95 3.60
CA HIS A 392 -6.22 -16.10 3.09
C HIS A 392 -5.67 -15.08 4.12
N ARG A 393 -6.26 -14.95 5.30
CA ARG A 393 -5.85 -14.01 6.36
C ARG A 393 -5.98 -14.69 7.72
N ALA A 394 -5.44 -15.90 7.81
CA ALA A 394 -5.67 -16.73 8.98
C ALA A 394 -4.75 -16.39 10.14
N TRP A 395 -3.51 -16.01 9.87
CA TRP A 395 -2.47 -15.98 10.90
C TRP A 395 -1.66 -14.68 10.93
N GLY A 396 -1.51 -13.98 9.82
CA GLY A 396 -0.88 -12.67 9.74
C GLY A 396 -1.78 -11.69 8.99
N THR A 397 -1.74 -10.42 9.36
CA THR A 397 -2.42 -9.34 8.63
C THR A 397 -1.77 -7.98 8.87
N HIS A 398 -2.13 -7.03 8.03
CA HIS A 398 -1.64 -5.66 8.05
C HIS A 398 -2.78 -4.66 8.30
N GLY A 399 -2.66 -3.37 7.93
CA GLY A 399 -3.73 -2.38 8.09
C GLY A 399 -3.77 -1.72 9.48
N PHE A 400 -2.82 -2.01 10.35
CA PHE A 400 -2.66 -1.39 11.66
C PHE A 400 -2.07 0.02 11.55
N LEU A 401 -2.21 0.78 12.64
CA LEU A 401 -1.50 2.03 12.80
C LEU A 401 0.01 1.76 12.78
N PRO A 402 0.80 2.46 11.93
CA PRO A 402 2.23 2.22 11.81
C PRO A 402 2.99 2.83 13.00
N GLU A 403 2.77 2.27 14.18
CA GLU A 403 3.45 2.62 15.43
C GLU A 403 4.41 1.49 15.83
N GLY A 404 5.62 1.86 16.26
CA GLY A 404 6.66 0.96 16.75
C GLY A 404 7.61 0.44 15.66
N GLU A 405 8.89 0.34 16.00
CA GLU A 405 9.98 -0.04 15.09
C GLU A 405 9.76 -1.39 14.40
N GLU A 406 9.11 -2.34 15.07
CA GLU A 406 8.81 -3.67 14.53
C GLU A 406 7.78 -3.67 13.41
N TYR A 407 7.00 -2.58 13.26
CA TYR A 407 5.95 -2.47 12.23
C TYR A 407 6.32 -1.50 11.09
N GLN A 408 7.51 -0.93 11.15
CA GLN A 408 8.02 -0.05 10.10
C GLN A 408 8.54 -0.83 8.90
N THR A 409 8.53 -0.20 7.76
CA THR A 409 9.16 -0.68 6.53
C THR A 409 10.55 -0.07 6.35
N PHE A 410 11.16 -0.23 5.19
CA PHE A 410 12.49 0.27 4.86
C PHE A 410 12.53 0.85 3.45
N PHE A 411 13.51 1.70 3.19
CA PHE A 411 13.80 2.24 1.87
C PHE A 411 15.30 2.21 1.61
N ALA A 412 15.71 1.52 0.53
CA ALA A 412 17.10 1.38 0.13
C ALA A 412 17.29 1.75 -1.34
N MET A 413 18.29 2.58 -1.63
CA MET A 413 18.67 2.99 -2.97
C MET A 413 20.13 2.65 -3.21
N ASN A 414 20.46 2.04 -4.36
CA ASN A 414 21.84 1.70 -4.74
C ASN A 414 22.08 2.06 -6.20
N GLY A 415 23.29 2.54 -6.52
CA GLY A 415 23.75 2.83 -7.87
C GLY A 415 23.86 4.31 -8.20
N CYS A 416 23.57 4.66 -9.43
CA CYS A 416 23.79 6.02 -9.98
C CYS A 416 23.06 7.10 -9.20
N CYS A 417 23.75 8.21 -8.91
CA CYS A 417 23.19 9.38 -8.23
C CYS A 417 22.74 9.14 -6.77
N VAL A 418 23.21 8.07 -6.16
CA VAL A 418 22.94 7.70 -4.77
C VAL A 418 24.16 7.94 -3.90
N ARG A 419 23.95 8.48 -2.71
CA ARG A 419 24.98 8.62 -1.68
C ARG A 419 24.88 7.44 -0.72
N PRO A 420 25.80 6.46 -0.74
CA PRO A 420 25.76 5.32 0.17
C PRO A 420 25.84 5.72 1.65
N GLY A 421 25.21 4.97 2.51
CA GLY A 421 25.25 5.12 3.96
C GLY A 421 23.90 4.92 4.64
N ILE A 422 23.93 4.73 5.95
CA ILE A 422 22.70 4.69 6.77
C ILE A 422 22.17 6.12 6.92
N VAL A 423 20.90 6.29 6.68
CA VAL A 423 20.18 7.56 6.80
C VAL A 423 19.25 7.47 8.01
N GLU A 424 19.55 8.26 9.03
CA GLU A 424 18.80 8.32 10.30
C GLU A 424 17.69 9.41 10.27
N ALA A 425 17.08 9.62 9.10
CA ALA A 425 15.97 10.55 8.96
C ALA A 425 14.66 9.88 9.35
N GLU A 426 13.77 10.62 10.01
CA GLU A 426 12.36 10.24 10.09
C GLU A 426 11.78 10.25 8.68
N MET A 427 11.29 9.13 8.22
CA MET A 427 10.83 8.93 6.84
C MET A 427 9.48 8.21 6.81
N ALA A 428 8.65 8.59 5.87
CA ALA A 428 7.40 7.90 5.60
C ALA A 428 7.26 7.62 4.09
N LEU A 429 6.34 6.73 3.70
CA LEU A 429 6.18 6.31 2.30
C LEU A 429 5.96 7.48 1.32
N TRP A 430 5.34 8.56 1.75
CA TRP A 430 5.17 9.75 0.89
C TRP A 430 6.47 10.53 0.68
N ASP A 431 7.47 10.38 1.56
CA ASP A 431 8.83 10.93 1.36
C ASP A 431 9.58 10.14 0.30
N GLU A 432 9.34 8.84 0.17
CA GLU A 432 9.84 8.01 -0.93
C GLU A 432 9.42 8.60 -2.27
N GLY A 433 8.12 8.93 -2.42
CA GLY A 433 7.58 9.54 -3.63
C GLY A 433 8.25 10.87 -3.98
N ALA A 434 8.44 11.74 -2.98
CA ALA A 434 9.14 13.02 -3.16
C ALA A 434 10.62 12.82 -3.53
N THR A 435 11.30 11.87 -2.87
CA THR A 435 12.72 11.53 -3.12
C THR A 435 12.92 10.93 -4.52
N LEU A 436 12.03 10.01 -4.93
CA LEU A 436 12.01 9.43 -6.27
C LEU A 436 11.77 10.50 -7.35
N ALA A 437 10.86 11.45 -7.11
CA ALA A 437 10.60 12.55 -8.02
C ALA A 437 11.85 13.42 -8.23
N ALA A 438 12.56 13.73 -7.14
CA ALA A 438 13.84 14.45 -7.22
C ALA A 438 14.90 13.63 -7.95
N LEU A 439 15.03 12.33 -7.66
CA LEU A 439 15.99 11.42 -8.31
C LEU A 439 15.82 11.39 -9.84
N ILE A 440 14.58 11.30 -10.34
CA ILE A 440 14.29 11.28 -11.78
C ILE A 440 14.08 12.67 -12.39
N GLY A 441 14.18 13.74 -11.60
CA GLY A 441 14.05 15.12 -12.03
C GLY A 441 12.68 15.51 -12.56
N VAL A 442 11.61 15.07 -11.87
CA VAL A 442 10.23 15.44 -12.19
C VAL A 442 9.57 16.18 -11.03
N ASP A 443 8.54 16.95 -11.34
CA ASP A 443 7.77 17.72 -10.37
C ASP A 443 6.38 17.08 -10.20
N LEU A 444 6.10 16.57 -9.01
CA LEU A 444 4.79 16.04 -8.62
C LEU A 444 3.78 17.15 -8.25
N GLY A 445 4.24 18.39 -8.15
CA GLY A 445 3.46 19.50 -7.62
C GLY A 445 3.36 19.44 -6.09
N GLU A 446 2.17 19.63 -5.55
CA GLU A 446 1.95 19.58 -4.11
C GLU A 446 2.12 18.15 -3.56
N THR A 447 3.08 17.95 -2.65
CA THR A 447 3.34 16.70 -1.93
C THR A 447 3.15 16.89 -0.42
N ASP A 448 2.83 15.80 0.30
CA ASP A 448 2.86 15.77 1.76
C ASP A 448 4.26 15.38 2.26
N GLY A 449 5.06 14.75 1.39
CA GLY A 449 6.42 14.33 1.65
C GLY A 449 7.46 15.38 1.32
N HIS A 450 8.65 15.14 1.84
CA HIS A 450 9.85 15.92 1.55
C HIS A 450 10.95 15.01 0.95
N VAL A 451 11.90 15.64 0.25
CA VAL A 451 13.01 14.93 -0.36
C VAL A 451 14.06 14.59 0.69
N ILE A 452 14.42 13.33 0.83
CA ILE A 452 15.51 12.87 1.70
C ILE A 452 16.84 13.10 0.97
N ARG A 453 17.37 14.32 1.10
CA ARG A 453 18.56 14.77 0.33
C ARG A 453 19.84 14.03 0.72
N GLU A 454 19.87 13.47 1.92
CA GLU A 454 20.97 12.66 2.44
C GLU A 454 21.22 11.41 1.60
N MET A 455 20.20 10.91 0.92
CA MET A 455 20.26 9.74 0.05
C MET A 455 20.74 10.04 -1.38
N LEU A 456 20.80 11.33 -1.76
CA LEU A 456 21.07 11.76 -3.14
C LEU A 456 22.45 12.39 -3.27
N GLU A 457 23.13 12.11 -4.36
CA GLU A 457 24.33 12.88 -4.80
C GLU A 457 23.90 14.32 -5.16
N ARG A 458 24.85 15.26 -5.03
CA ARG A 458 24.62 16.69 -5.33
C ARG A 458 24.74 16.97 -6.81
#